data_59ed7267a643094a4606871d95756e0d
#
_entry.id   59ed7267a643094a4606871d95756e0d
#
_cell.length_a   1.000
_cell.length_b   1.000
_cell.length_c   1.000
_cell.angle_alpha   90.00
_cell.angle_beta   90.00
_cell.angle_gamma   90.00
#
_symmetry.space_group_name_H-M   'P 1'
#
loop_
_entity.id
_entity.type
_entity.pdbx_description
1 polymer ?
#
loop_
_entity_poly.entity_id
_entity_poly.type
_entity_poly.pdbx_seq_one_letter_code
_entity_poly.pdbx_strand_id
1 'polypeptide(L)'
;DNFSNGDTVAMWERILEQLEIGTMPPEKKPQPAAAERQEIVNWIKDGLKTAGKGFEIESRMLLPEFGNRVSHELLFDGSINTPPFTPSRLWKMSPHIYGGKNYQPHVTGGIEAQPVSYKSKSSGLRDFADQEIMDEAGFLALQLALSDIIANQIHDRQLAPMSYGPNKGKPIHIPGKESFKAISEAQEKPSREALERLIREEFARACGRPITEDEFPKYLTFMERNLAQGGNEAGLKTTLLGIYLSSEAVYRIELGRGPADEH
;
A
#
# COMPACT_ATOMS: atom_id res chain seq x y z
N ASP A 1 37.95 -30.00 5.07
CA ASP A 1 36.92 -29.94 4.04
C ASP A 1 36.09 -28.68 4.25
N ASN A 2 36.22 -27.70 3.38
CA ASN A 2 35.71 -26.34 3.59
C ASN A 2 34.17 -26.24 3.55
N PHE A 3 33.50 -27.30 3.12
CA PHE A 3 32.05 -27.33 2.92
C PHE A 3 31.35 -28.47 3.67
N SER A 4 32.01 -29.10 4.63
CA SER A 4 31.51 -30.30 5.33
C SER A 4 30.69 -29.99 6.60
N ASN A 5 30.71 -28.75 7.09
CA ASN A 5 30.08 -28.33 8.33
C ASN A 5 29.07 -27.19 8.06
N GLY A 6 27.92 -27.24 8.70
CA GLY A 6 26.87 -26.24 8.54
C GLY A 6 27.30 -24.77 8.80
N ASP A 7 28.19 -24.57 9.78
CA ASP A 7 28.70 -23.23 10.09
C ASP A 7 29.64 -22.72 8.99
N THR A 8 30.46 -23.59 8.41
CA THR A 8 31.35 -23.24 7.30
C THR A 8 30.55 -23.00 6.01
N VAL A 9 29.49 -23.75 5.76
CA VAL A 9 28.59 -23.54 4.65
C VAL A 9 27.93 -22.15 4.76
N ALA A 10 27.37 -21.83 5.91
CA ALA A 10 26.75 -20.51 6.13
C ALA A 10 27.76 -19.34 5.99
N MET A 11 28.99 -19.55 6.37
CA MET A 11 30.09 -18.59 6.16
C MET A 11 30.35 -18.37 4.66
N TRP A 12 30.49 -19.46 3.88
CA TRP A 12 30.76 -19.40 2.45
C TRP A 12 29.59 -18.80 1.66
N GLU A 13 28.33 -19.05 2.08
CA GLU A 13 27.14 -18.38 1.53
C GLU A 13 27.23 -16.85 1.68
N ARG A 14 27.60 -16.37 2.87
CA ARG A 14 27.78 -14.93 3.12
C ARG A 14 28.92 -14.33 2.31
N ILE A 15 30.04 -15.05 2.18
CA ILE A 15 31.19 -14.60 1.38
C ILE A 15 30.76 -14.49 -0.09
N LEU A 16 30.08 -15.50 -0.62
CA LEU A 16 29.56 -15.49 -1.98
C LEU A 16 28.66 -14.28 -2.23
N GLU A 17 27.72 -14.05 -1.34
CA GLU A 17 26.81 -12.91 -1.42
C GLU A 17 27.57 -11.57 -1.48
N GLN A 18 28.55 -11.37 -0.60
CA GLN A 18 29.33 -10.14 -0.57
C GLN A 18 30.20 -9.93 -1.82
N LEU A 19 30.73 -11.02 -2.37
CA LEU A 19 31.50 -10.97 -3.62
C LEU A 19 30.64 -10.66 -4.83
N GLU A 20 29.43 -11.22 -4.90
CA GLU A 20 28.48 -10.99 -5.99
C GLU A 20 27.87 -9.57 -5.94
N ILE A 21 27.57 -9.07 -4.74
CA ILE A 21 27.12 -7.69 -4.55
C ILE A 21 28.23 -6.67 -4.84
N GLY A 22 29.49 -7.12 -4.81
CA GLY A 22 30.64 -6.23 -5.01
C GLY A 22 30.99 -5.38 -3.79
N THR A 23 30.48 -5.73 -2.59
CA THR A 23 30.83 -5.06 -1.34
C THR A 23 32.15 -5.53 -0.76
N MET A 24 32.68 -6.67 -1.25
CA MET A 24 33.97 -7.23 -0.86
C MET A 24 34.86 -7.46 -2.08
N PRO A 25 36.16 -7.11 -1.98
CA PRO A 25 36.78 -6.30 -0.92
C PRO A 25 36.20 -4.87 -0.86
N PRO A 26 36.29 -4.19 0.32
CA PRO A 26 35.82 -2.80 0.43
C PRO A 26 36.51 -1.89 -0.59
N GLU A 27 35.78 -0.88 -1.11
CA GLU A 27 36.24 0.01 -2.18
C GLU A 27 37.65 0.62 -1.98
N LYS A 28 38.03 0.85 -0.72
CA LYS A 28 39.34 1.43 -0.34
C LYS A 28 40.48 0.43 -0.28
N LYS A 29 40.22 -0.83 -0.58
CA LYS A 29 41.22 -1.91 -0.60
C LYS A 29 41.54 -2.30 -2.05
N PRO A 30 42.74 -2.90 -2.28
CA PRO A 30 43.07 -3.47 -3.59
C PRO A 30 41.97 -4.39 -4.08
N GLN A 31 41.53 -4.16 -5.29
CA GLN A 31 40.46 -4.99 -5.90
C GLN A 31 41.13 -6.07 -6.78
N PRO A 32 40.66 -7.33 -6.68
CA PRO A 32 41.11 -8.38 -7.59
C PRO A 32 40.65 -8.09 -9.01
N ALA A 33 41.32 -8.63 -9.99
CA ALA A 33 40.85 -8.58 -11.37
C ALA A 33 39.50 -9.30 -11.49
N ALA A 34 38.66 -8.84 -12.46
CA ALA A 34 37.32 -9.40 -12.64
C ALA A 34 37.37 -10.94 -12.86
N ALA A 35 38.38 -11.42 -13.59
CA ALA A 35 38.57 -12.84 -13.81
C ALA A 35 38.88 -13.62 -12.52
N GLU A 36 39.74 -13.08 -11.66
CA GLU A 36 40.10 -13.69 -10.38
C GLU A 36 38.89 -13.73 -9.43
N ARG A 37 38.11 -12.64 -9.41
CA ARG A 37 36.86 -12.61 -8.63
C ARG A 37 35.90 -13.68 -9.12
N GLN A 38 35.72 -13.82 -10.43
CA GLN A 38 34.81 -14.80 -11.01
C GLN A 38 35.28 -16.25 -10.72
N GLU A 39 36.54 -16.49 -10.73
CA GLU A 39 37.12 -17.78 -10.40
C GLU A 39 36.80 -18.18 -8.94
N ILE A 40 36.97 -17.24 -8.00
CA ILE A 40 36.63 -17.48 -6.59
C ILE A 40 35.11 -17.71 -6.43
N VAL A 41 34.27 -16.90 -7.09
CA VAL A 41 32.83 -17.08 -7.06
C VAL A 41 32.42 -18.46 -7.57
N ASN A 42 32.97 -18.89 -8.70
CA ASN A 42 32.69 -20.21 -9.27
C ASN A 42 33.15 -21.34 -8.34
N TRP A 43 34.33 -21.21 -7.76
CA TRP A 43 34.83 -22.21 -6.81
C TRP A 43 33.94 -22.35 -5.58
N ILE A 44 33.43 -21.23 -5.02
CA ILE A 44 32.49 -21.26 -3.88
C ILE A 44 31.18 -21.91 -4.31
N LYS A 45 30.64 -21.54 -5.47
CA LYS A 45 29.37 -22.09 -6.00
C LYS A 45 29.47 -23.62 -6.19
N ASP A 46 30.57 -24.11 -6.76
CA ASP A 46 30.78 -25.51 -6.97
C ASP A 46 30.93 -26.27 -5.64
N GLY A 47 31.62 -25.69 -4.66
CA GLY A 47 31.72 -26.22 -3.32
C GLY A 47 30.38 -26.34 -2.60
N LEU A 48 29.57 -25.29 -2.66
CA LEU A 48 28.23 -25.25 -2.06
C LEU A 48 27.26 -26.20 -2.79
N LYS A 49 27.37 -26.32 -4.11
CA LYS A 49 26.59 -27.28 -4.91
C LYS A 49 26.94 -28.73 -4.52
N THR A 50 28.22 -29.02 -4.33
CA THR A 50 28.70 -30.33 -3.90
C THR A 50 28.22 -30.67 -2.48
N ALA A 51 28.06 -29.66 -1.62
CA ALA A 51 27.49 -29.77 -0.27
C ALA A 51 25.94 -29.88 -0.26
N GLY A 52 25.29 -29.94 -1.42
CA GLY A 52 23.86 -30.05 -1.55
C GLY A 52 23.08 -28.74 -1.36
N LYS A 53 23.77 -27.59 -1.29
CA LYS A 53 23.19 -26.25 -1.06
C LYS A 53 23.04 -25.40 -2.33
N GLY A 54 23.51 -25.87 -3.47
CA GLY A 54 23.48 -25.13 -4.73
C GLY A 54 22.07 -24.69 -5.14
N PHE A 55 21.06 -25.56 -4.98
CA PHE A 55 19.67 -25.26 -5.32
C PHE A 55 19.05 -24.20 -4.38
N GLU A 56 19.38 -24.24 -3.09
CA GLU A 56 18.88 -23.24 -2.13
C GLU A 56 19.41 -21.84 -2.44
N ILE A 57 20.65 -21.71 -2.87
CA ILE A 57 21.26 -20.41 -3.19
C ILE A 57 20.64 -19.84 -4.47
N GLU A 58 20.51 -20.64 -5.51
CA GLU A 58 19.89 -20.18 -6.77
C GLU A 58 18.41 -19.81 -6.58
N SER A 59 17.66 -20.60 -5.80
CA SER A 59 16.26 -20.30 -5.51
C SER A 59 16.08 -19.08 -4.60
N ARG A 60 16.98 -18.88 -3.63
CA ARG A 60 16.98 -17.67 -2.79
C ARG A 60 17.21 -16.40 -3.60
N MET A 61 18.09 -16.43 -4.59
CA MET A 61 18.36 -15.27 -5.45
C MET A 61 17.14 -14.82 -6.26
N LEU A 62 16.16 -15.70 -6.44
CA LEU A 62 14.89 -15.39 -7.10
C LEU A 62 13.83 -14.80 -6.14
N LEU A 63 14.06 -14.86 -4.82
CA LEU A 63 13.12 -14.34 -3.84
C LEU A 63 13.31 -12.81 -3.66
N PRO A 64 12.23 -12.04 -3.55
CA PRO A 64 12.28 -10.59 -3.34
C PRO A 64 13.13 -10.17 -2.13
N GLU A 65 13.13 -10.98 -1.08
CA GLU A 65 13.89 -10.78 0.16
C GLU A 65 15.41 -10.70 -0.06
N PHE A 66 15.91 -11.37 -1.09
CA PHE A 66 17.34 -11.42 -1.44
C PHE A 66 17.70 -10.52 -2.63
N GLY A 67 16.84 -9.57 -2.97
CA GLY A 67 17.11 -8.55 -3.98
C GLY A 67 16.64 -8.89 -5.39
N ASN A 68 15.86 -9.98 -5.58
CA ASN A 68 15.23 -10.34 -6.85
C ASN A 68 16.20 -10.24 -8.06
N ARG A 69 17.36 -10.91 -7.92
CA ARG A 69 18.42 -10.87 -8.91
C ARG A 69 18.10 -11.81 -10.06
N VAL A 70 17.68 -11.25 -11.15
CA VAL A 70 17.54 -11.98 -12.41
C VAL A 70 18.80 -11.76 -13.25
N SER A 71 19.33 -12.83 -13.84
CA SER A 71 20.44 -12.71 -14.77
C SER A 71 20.06 -11.77 -15.92
N HIS A 72 20.85 -10.73 -16.12
CA HIS A 72 20.64 -9.78 -17.23
C HIS A 72 20.75 -10.50 -18.59
N GLU A 73 21.65 -11.45 -18.72
CA GLU A 73 21.81 -12.25 -19.94
C GLU A 73 20.54 -13.04 -20.23
N LEU A 74 20.01 -13.76 -19.23
CA LEU A 74 18.79 -14.53 -19.37
C LEU A 74 17.57 -13.69 -19.74
N LEU A 75 17.50 -12.44 -19.26
CA LEU A 75 16.38 -11.52 -19.56
C LEU A 75 16.42 -11.02 -21.02
N PHE A 76 17.60 -10.90 -21.61
CA PHE A 76 17.79 -10.21 -22.88
C PHE A 76 18.36 -11.10 -24.01
N ASP A 77 18.66 -12.36 -23.76
CA ASP A 77 19.15 -13.30 -24.77
C ASP A 77 18.06 -13.81 -25.72
N GLY A 78 16.79 -13.48 -25.44
CA GLY A 78 15.64 -13.91 -26.23
C GLY A 78 15.21 -15.35 -26.00
N SER A 79 15.76 -16.05 -24.99
CA SER A 79 15.36 -17.42 -24.65
C SER A 79 13.99 -17.47 -23.96
N ILE A 80 13.59 -16.39 -23.29
CA ILE A 80 12.29 -16.28 -22.61
C ILE A 80 11.24 -15.78 -23.61
N ASN A 81 10.53 -16.70 -24.23
CA ASN A 81 9.45 -16.42 -25.17
C ASN A 81 8.06 -16.57 -24.56
N THR A 82 7.95 -16.70 -23.27
CA THR A 82 6.64 -16.75 -22.61
C THR A 82 5.99 -15.37 -22.61
N PRO A 83 4.70 -15.26 -22.98
CA PRO A 83 4.00 -14.00 -22.84
C PRO A 83 4.05 -13.50 -21.40
N PRO A 84 4.15 -12.19 -21.17
CA PRO A 84 4.21 -11.64 -19.82
C PRO A 84 2.95 -12.05 -19.05
N PHE A 85 3.16 -12.77 -17.96
CA PHE A 85 2.08 -13.21 -17.07
C PHE A 85 2.22 -12.46 -15.75
N THR A 86 1.13 -11.85 -15.31
CA THR A 86 1.03 -11.25 -13.99
C THR A 86 -0.07 -11.96 -13.22
N PRO A 87 0.24 -12.67 -12.13
CA PRO A 87 -0.79 -13.33 -11.33
C PRO A 87 -1.71 -12.28 -10.70
N SER A 88 -2.95 -12.68 -10.44
CA SER A 88 -3.89 -11.86 -9.67
C SER A 88 -3.31 -11.57 -8.29
N ARG A 89 -3.44 -10.33 -7.84
CA ARG A 89 -2.94 -9.90 -6.53
C ARG A 89 -4.02 -9.13 -5.80
N LEU A 90 -4.03 -9.33 -4.49
CA LEU A 90 -4.84 -8.54 -3.56
C LEU A 90 -3.89 -7.76 -2.66
N TRP A 91 -3.96 -6.43 -2.74
CA TRP A 91 -3.13 -5.55 -1.93
C TRP A 91 -4.00 -4.77 -0.96
N LYS A 92 -3.66 -4.81 0.31
CA LYS A 92 -4.23 -3.85 1.24
C LYS A 92 -3.73 -2.45 0.89
N MET A 93 -4.64 -1.48 0.83
CA MET A 93 -4.28 -0.09 0.54
C MET A 93 -3.32 0.44 1.59
N SER A 94 -2.24 1.06 1.13
CA SER A 94 -1.24 1.64 2.02
C SER A 94 -1.87 2.75 2.88
N PRO A 95 -1.51 2.84 4.17
CA PRO A 95 -1.95 3.92 5.06
C PRO A 95 -1.62 5.32 4.53
N HIS A 96 -0.56 5.44 3.73
CA HIS A 96 -0.21 6.70 3.06
C HIS A 96 -1.27 7.16 2.05
N ILE A 97 -2.04 6.23 1.50
CA ILE A 97 -3.15 6.58 0.60
C ILE A 97 -4.30 7.17 1.40
N TYR A 98 -4.61 6.63 2.58
CA TYR A 98 -5.62 7.18 3.47
C TYR A 98 -5.20 8.53 4.09
N GLY A 99 -3.91 8.69 4.36
CA GLY A 99 -3.33 9.98 4.77
C GLY A 99 -3.05 10.95 3.64
N GLY A 100 -3.23 10.54 2.39
CA GLY A 100 -2.89 11.29 1.21
C GLY A 100 -3.99 12.24 0.72
N LYS A 101 -3.73 12.86 -0.41
CA LYS A 101 -4.55 13.92 -1.03
C LYS A 101 -6.02 13.56 -1.29
N ASN A 102 -6.36 12.27 -1.36
CA ASN A 102 -7.71 11.83 -1.69
C ASN A 102 -8.66 11.86 -0.50
N TYR A 103 -8.15 11.67 0.71
CA TYR A 103 -8.94 11.63 1.93
C TYR A 103 -8.77 12.88 2.80
N GLN A 104 -7.73 13.65 2.55
CA GLN A 104 -7.42 14.83 3.34
C GLN A 104 -7.29 16.08 2.49
N PRO A 105 -8.27 16.91 2.42
CA PRO A 105 -7.98 18.26 2.00
C PRO A 105 -7.13 19.03 3.01
N HIS A 106 -7.25 18.88 4.30
CA HIS A 106 -6.59 19.80 5.24
C HIS A 106 -6.58 19.33 6.72
N VAL A 107 -6.37 18.05 6.99
CA VAL A 107 -6.21 17.65 8.39
C VAL A 107 -4.74 17.78 8.78
N THR A 108 -4.42 18.85 9.48
CA THR A 108 -3.17 19.01 10.21
C THR A 108 -3.21 18.13 11.47
N GLY A 109 -2.52 17.05 11.43
CA GLY A 109 -2.47 16.07 12.50
C GLY A 109 -2.64 14.71 11.86
N GLY A 110 -1.51 14.07 11.52
CA GLY A 110 -1.55 12.78 10.87
C GLY A 110 -2.29 11.77 11.72
N ILE A 111 -3.47 11.41 11.30
CA ILE A 111 -4.14 10.22 11.79
C ILE A 111 -3.38 9.08 11.17
N GLU A 112 -2.52 8.44 11.95
CA GLU A 112 -1.89 7.21 11.54
C GLU A 112 -2.98 6.14 11.51
N ALA A 113 -3.43 5.79 10.31
CA ALA A 113 -4.39 4.71 10.09
C ALA A 113 -3.79 3.32 10.40
N GLN A 114 -2.66 3.28 11.06
CA GLN A 114 -2.00 2.05 11.51
C GLN A 114 -1.61 2.15 12.97
N PRO A 115 -1.96 1.12 13.77
CA PRO A 115 -1.54 1.05 15.17
C PRO A 115 -0.03 0.82 15.34
N VAL A 116 0.67 0.47 14.29
CA VAL A 116 2.12 0.20 14.31
C VAL A 116 2.78 0.92 13.14
N SER A 117 3.54 1.95 13.45
CA SER A 117 4.42 2.59 12.49
C SER A 117 5.68 1.72 12.32
N TYR A 118 5.74 0.95 11.27
CA TYR A 118 6.97 0.26 10.87
C TYR A 118 7.95 1.28 10.28
N LYS A 119 8.64 1.98 11.16
CA LYS A 119 9.83 2.74 10.80
C LYS A 119 11.03 1.84 11.01
N SER A 120 11.49 1.17 9.98
CA SER A 120 12.86 0.66 10.00
C SER A 120 13.80 1.85 10.09
N LYS A 121 14.43 2.03 11.25
CA LYS A 121 15.37 3.13 11.49
C LYS A 121 16.65 3.01 10.65
N SER A 122 16.89 1.85 10.03
CA SER A 122 18.17 1.55 9.38
C SER A 122 18.14 1.65 7.85
N SER A 123 17.01 1.46 7.19
CA SER A 123 16.97 1.39 5.71
C SER A 123 16.20 2.52 5.04
N GLY A 124 15.41 3.27 5.80
CA GLY A 124 14.47 4.25 5.21
C GLY A 124 13.34 3.63 4.39
N LEU A 125 13.37 2.33 4.15
CA LEU A 125 12.33 1.59 3.47
C LEU A 125 11.19 1.32 4.44
N ARG A 126 9.99 1.70 4.04
CA ARG A 126 8.75 1.35 4.73
C ARG A 126 8.16 0.17 3.99
N ASP A 127 8.35 -1.02 4.52
CA ASP A 127 7.70 -2.20 4.00
C ASP A 127 6.35 -2.37 4.70
N PHE A 128 5.29 -2.33 3.92
CA PHE A 128 3.92 -2.60 4.37
C PHE A 128 3.44 -3.95 3.85
N ALA A 129 4.31 -4.74 3.24
CA ALA A 129 3.98 -6.02 2.64
C ALA A 129 3.52 -7.06 3.66
N ASP A 130 3.94 -6.93 4.92
CA ASP A 130 3.54 -7.84 6.00
C ASP A 130 2.06 -7.76 6.37
N GLN A 131 1.30 -6.82 5.79
CA GLN A 131 -0.11 -6.61 6.11
C GLN A 131 -1.00 -6.82 4.88
N GLU A 132 -0.97 -8.01 4.33
CA GLU A 132 -1.87 -8.38 3.23
C GLU A 132 -3.33 -8.41 3.68
N ILE A 133 -3.58 -8.70 4.96
CA ILE A 133 -4.91 -8.84 5.52
C ILE A 133 -5.17 -7.71 6.53
N MET A 134 -6.38 -7.18 6.52
CA MET A 134 -6.85 -6.24 7.54
C MET A 134 -7.17 -7.02 8.81
N ASP A 135 -6.40 -6.78 9.87
CA ASP A 135 -6.70 -7.29 11.20
C ASP A 135 -7.72 -6.39 11.94
N GLU A 136 -8.20 -6.85 13.09
CA GLU A 136 -9.19 -6.11 13.89
C GLU A 136 -8.67 -4.75 14.36
N ALA A 137 -7.41 -4.68 14.74
CA ALA A 137 -6.80 -3.44 15.22
C ALA A 137 -6.64 -2.42 14.09
N GLY A 138 -6.20 -2.87 12.91
CA GLY A 138 -6.11 -2.04 11.72
C GLY A 138 -7.47 -1.57 11.23
N PHE A 139 -8.48 -2.42 11.26
CA PHE A 139 -9.85 -2.05 10.91
C PHE A 139 -10.41 -0.98 11.86
N LEU A 140 -10.26 -1.17 13.17
CA LEU A 140 -10.70 -0.21 14.17
C LEU A 140 -9.98 1.14 14.02
N ALA A 141 -8.66 1.12 13.84
CA ALA A 141 -7.88 2.33 13.61
C ALA A 141 -8.35 3.08 12.35
N LEU A 142 -8.58 2.38 11.26
CA LEU A 142 -9.11 2.94 10.02
C LEU A 142 -10.52 3.52 10.21
N GLN A 143 -11.41 2.79 10.88
CA GLN A 143 -12.77 3.25 11.17
C GLN A 143 -12.77 4.53 12.00
N LEU A 144 -11.95 4.62 13.04
CA LEU A 144 -11.83 5.82 13.87
C LEU A 144 -11.28 6.99 13.05
N ALA A 145 -10.21 6.76 12.29
CA ALA A 145 -9.61 7.78 11.43
C ALA A 145 -10.62 8.31 10.40
N LEU A 146 -11.32 7.43 9.69
CA LEU A 146 -12.36 7.83 8.72
C LEU A 146 -13.52 8.55 9.40
N SER A 147 -13.92 8.10 10.59
CA SER A 147 -14.98 8.75 11.37
C SER A 147 -14.65 10.22 11.67
N ASP A 148 -13.41 10.47 12.07
CA ASP A 148 -12.93 11.83 12.36
C ASP A 148 -12.78 12.66 11.09
N ILE A 149 -12.25 12.09 10.02
CA ILE A 149 -12.13 12.76 8.71
C ILE A 149 -13.50 13.18 8.19
N ILE A 150 -14.46 12.28 8.22
CA ILE A 150 -15.84 12.57 7.76
C ILE A 150 -16.49 13.65 8.63
N ALA A 151 -16.42 13.52 9.96
CA ALA A 151 -16.96 14.51 10.88
C ALA A 151 -16.35 15.91 10.64
N ASN A 152 -15.06 15.94 10.36
CA ASN A 152 -14.32 17.16 10.05
C ASN A 152 -14.68 17.78 8.68
N GLN A 153 -15.33 17.05 7.80
CA GLN A 153 -15.77 17.53 6.48
C GLN A 153 -17.25 17.90 6.43
N ILE A 154 -18.04 17.51 7.42
CA ILE A 154 -19.47 17.83 7.48
C ILE A 154 -19.68 19.31 7.78
N HIS A 155 -18.92 19.87 8.72
CA HIS A 155 -19.11 21.23 9.21
C HIS A 155 -17.94 22.14 8.90
N ASP A 156 -18.22 23.43 8.82
CA ASP A 156 -17.18 24.47 8.78
C ASP A 156 -16.39 24.46 10.09
N ARG A 157 -15.11 24.62 9.99
CA ARG A 157 -14.20 24.63 11.13
C ARG A 157 -13.30 25.84 11.12
N GLN A 158 -12.99 26.32 12.32
CA GLN A 158 -11.93 27.29 12.51
C GLN A 158 -10.76 26.60 13.25
N LEU A 159 -9.61 26.64 12.64
CA LEU A 159 -8.39 26.20 13.31
C LEU A 159 -7.72 27.36 14.02
N ALA A 160 -6.98 27.03 15.09
CA ALA A 160 -6.17 28.00 15.78
C ALA A 160 -5.21 28.72 14.83
N PRO A 161 -4.87 29.98 15.11
CA PRO A 161 -3.92 30.72 14.31
C PRO A 161 -2.58 30.01 14.19
N MET A 162 -1.99 30.01 12.99
CA MET A 162 -0.65 29.45 12.79
C MET A 162 0.39 30.25 13.57
N SER A 163 1.36 29.55 14.17
CA SER A 163 2.48 30.16 14.88
C SER A 163 3.59 30.68 13.96
N TYR A 164 3.58 30.28 12.68
CA TYR A 164 4.61 30.64 11.69
C TYR A 164 4.01 30.77 10.27
N GLY A 165 4.78 31.32 9.35
CA GLY A 165 4.40 31.47 7.95
C GLY A 165 3.60 32.75 7.63
N PRO A 166 3.20 32.95 6.33
CA PRO A 166 2.54 34.17 5.87
C PRO A 166 1.17 34.43 6.48
N ASN A 167 0.53 33.41 7.04
CA ASN A 167 -0.77 33.50 7.74
C ASN A 167 -0.64 33.45 9.28
N LYS A 168 0.55 33.77 9.81
CA LYS A 168 0.78 33.82 11.26
C LYS A 168 -0.24 34.72 11.95
N GLY A 169 -0.83 34.22 13.00
CA GLY A 169 -1.80 34.96 13.82
C GLY A 169 -3.20 35.07 13.22
N LYS A 170 -3.47 34.52 12.04
CA LYS A 170 -4.80 34.50 11.43
C LYS A 170 -5.48 33.16 11.67
N PRO A 171 -6.76 33.13 12.10
CA PRO A 171 -7.52 31.89 12.15
C PRO A 171 -7.69 31.32 10.74
N ILE A 172 -7.58 30.01 10.62
CA ILE A 172 -7.79 29.33 9.36
C ILE A 172 -9.22 28.81 9.33
N HIS A 173 -10.02 29.33 8.38
CA HIS A 173 -11.34 28.79 8.11
C HIS A 173 -11.24 27.63 7.11
N ILE A 174 -11.77 26.48 7.49
CA ILE A 174 -11.88 25.30 6.63
C ILE A 174 -13.38 25.06 6.41
N PRO A 175 -13.86 25.30 5.19
CA PRO A 175 -15.26 25.04 4.88
C PRO A 175 -15.54 23.54 4.89
N GLY A 176 -16.68 23.14 5.40
CA GLY A 176 -17.21 21.80 5.21
C GLY A 176 -17.49 21.52 3.74
N LYS A 177 -17.56 20.24 3.39
CA LYS A 177 -17.81 19.82 2.01
C LYS A 177 -19.27 20.12 1.64
N GLU A 178 -19.47 20.84 0.54
CA GLU A 178 -20.79 21.32 0.13
C GLU A 178 -21.79 20.18 -0.08
N SER A 179 -21.37 19.07 -0.69
CA SER A 179 -22.21 17.88 -0.86
C SER A 179 -22.60 17.21 0.45
N PHE A 180 -21.77 17.35 1.51
CA PHE A 180 -22.09 16.82 2.84
C PHE A 180 -23.06 17.72 3.58
N LYS A 181 -22.84 19.03 3.52
CA LYS A 181 -23.74 20.04 4.09
C LYS A 181 -25.12 19.97 3.49
N ALA A 182 -25.23 19.82 2.17
CA ALA A 182 -26.50 19.69 1.47
C ALA A 182 -27.38 18.57 2.03
N ILE A 183 -26.79 17.58 2.69
CA ILE A 183 -27.49 16.46 3.31
C ILE A 183 -27.62 16.68 4.82
N SER A 184 -26.50 16.95 5.51
CA SER A 184 -26.51 17.08 6.98
C SER A 184 -27.34 18.22 7.51
N GLU A 185 -27.37 19.35 6.80
CA GLU A 185 -28.07 20.57 7.20
C GLU A 185 -29.51 20.67 6.61
N ALA A 186 -29.92 19.70 5.80
CA ALA A 186 -31.25 19.69 5.22
C ALA A 186 -32.33 19.68 6.31
N GLN A 187 -33.26 20.62 6.26
CA GLN A 187 -34.38 20.72 7.21
C GLN A 187 -35.44 19.64 6.97
N GLU A 188 -35.55 19.19 5.75
CA GLU A 188 -36.42 18.11 5.30
C GLU A 188 -35.61 16.94 4.79
N LYS A 189 -36.28 15.88 4.31
CA LYS A 189 -35.62 14.76 3.68
C LYS A 189 -34.77 15.24 2.50
N PRO A 190 -33.47 14.96 2.44
CA PRO A 190 -32.62 15.35 1.31
C PRO A 190 -33.16 14.86 -0.02
N SER A 191 -32.98 15.65 -1.08
CA SER A 191 -33.46 15.27 -2.40
C SER A 191 -32.73 14.02 -2.94
N ARG A 192 -33.45 13.25 -3.75
CA ARG A 192 -32.87 12.04 -4.36
C ARG A 192 -31.62 12.38 -5.19
N GLU A 193 -31.64 13.51 -5.90
CA GLU A 193 -30.54 13.98 -6.73
C GLU A 193 -29.29 14.30 -5.86
N ALA A 194 -29.49 14.87 -4.66
CA ALA A 194 -28.38 15.13 -3.73
C ALA A 194 -27.77 13.82 -3.21
N LEU A 195 -28.60 12.83 -2.88
CA LEU A 195 -28.15 11.52 -2.44
C LEU A 195 -27.39 10.80 -3.56
N GLU A 196 -27.94 10.80 -4.76
CA GLU A 196 -27.32 10.16 -5.94
C GLU A 196 -25.95 10.77 -6.26
N ARG A 197 -25.89 12.10 -6.32
CA ARG A 197 -24.62 12.79 -6.59
C ARG A 197 -23.58 12.45 -5.54
N LEU A 198 -23.95 12.50 -4.25
CA LEU A 198 -23.02 12.17 -3.17
C LEU A 198 -22.51 10.73 -3.25
N ILE A 199 -23.40 9.76 -3.45
CA ILE A 199 -23.01 8.35 -3.55
C ILE A 199 -22.03 8.14 -4.71
N ARG A 200 -22.34 8.68 -5.90
CA ARG A 200 -21.50 8.55 -7.09
C ARG A 200 -20.13 9.19 -6.88
N GLU A 201 -20.08 10.40 -6.31
CA GLU A 201 -18.83 11.11 -6.04
C GLU A 201 -17.94 10.37 -5.02
N GLU A 202 -18.55 9.96 -3.89
CA GLU A 202 -17.78 9.36 -2.81
C GLU A 202 -17.37 7.90 -3.10
N PHE A 203 -18.22 7.15 -3.79
CA PHE A 203 -17.86 5.82 -4.26
C PHE A 203 -16.70 5.88 -5.25
N ALA A 204 -16.76 6.77 -6.23
CA ALA A 204 -15.67 6.92 -7.20
C ALA A 204 -14.36 7.35 -6.52
N ARG A 205 -14.44 8.16 -5.47
CA ARG A 205 -13.28 8.57 -4.68
C ARG A 205 -12.70 7.42 -3.86
N ALA A 206 -13.55 6.62 -3.22
CA ALA A 206 -13.15 5.52 -2.37
C ALA A 206 -12.60 4.33 -3.17
N CYS A 207 -13.29 3.94 -4.25
CA CYS A 207 -12.99 2.73 -5.01
C CYS A 207 -12.13 2.99 -6.27
N GLY A 208 -11.90 4.26 -6.62
CA GLY A 208 -11.10 4.62 -7.81
C GLY A 208 -11.78 4.37 -9.15
N ARG A 209 -13.07 4.02 -9.15
CA ARG A 209 -13.91 3.80 -10.33
C ARG A 209 -15.33 4.34 -10.12
N PRO A 210 -16.08 4.63 -11.19
CA PRO A 210 -17.49 4.94 -11.04
C PRO A 210 -18.27 3.73 -10.51
N ILE A 211 -19.33 4.01 -9.74
CA ILE A 211 -20.30 3.00 -9.31
C ILE A 211 -21.13 2.54 -10.51
N THR A 212 -21.40 1.24 -10.61
CA THR A 212 -22.24 0.68 -11.67
C THR A 212 -23.73 0.88 -11.40
N GLU A 213 -24.55 0.76 -12.42
CA GLU A 213 -26.01 0.87 -12.29
C GLU A 213 -26.63 -0.27 -11.45
N ASP A 214 -25.97 -1.43 -11.35
CA ASP A 214 -26.40 -2.55 -10.51
C ASP A 214 -26.00 -2.36 -9.03
N GLU A 215 -24.93 -1.64 -8.76
CA GLU A 215 -24.45 -1.33 -7.41
C GLU A 215 -25.18 -0.15 -6.79
N PHE A 216 -25.46 0.86 -7.60
CA PHE A 216 -26.03 2.12 -7.11
C PHE A 216 -27.30 1.95 -6.25
N PRO A 217 -28.30 1.15 -6.63
CA PRO A 217 -29.51 0.96 -5.82
C PRO A 217 -29.24 0.42 -4.42
N LYS A 218 -28.20 -0.40 -4.25
CA LYS A 218 -27.81 -0.97 -2.95
C LYS A 218 -27.32 0.13 -2.01
N TYR A 219 -26.45 1.00 -2.50
CA TYR A 219 -25.92 2.12 -1.72
C TYR A 219 -26.99 3.20 -1.46
N LEU A 220 -27.88 3.45 -2.40
CA LEU A 220 -28.99 4.35 -2.20
C LEU A 220 -29.94 3.84 -1.10
N THR A 221 -30.35 2.58 -1.16
CA THR A 221 -31.19 1.96 -0.12
C THR A 221 -30.50 1.97 1.24
N PHE A 222 -29.18 1.68 1.26
CA PHE A 222 -28.39 1.74 2.49
C PHE A 222 -28.39 3.15 3.08
N MET A 223 -28.17 4.17 2.25
CA MET A 223 -28.20 5.58 2.67
C MET A 223 -29.56 6.00 3.18
N GLU A 224 -30.62 5.73 2.43
CA GLU A 224 -32.00 6.09 2.84
C GLU A 224 -32.38 5.46 4.18
N ARG A 225 -32.00 4.20 4.41
CA ARG A 225 -32.20 3.53 5.70
C ARG A 225 -31.43 4.20 6.83
N ASN A 226 -30.16 4.53 6.63
CA ASN A 226 -29.34 5.19 7.64
C ASN A 226 -29.86 6.58 8.00
N LEU A 227 -30.29 7.36 7.00
CA LEU A 227 -30.92 8.66 7.21
C LEU A 227 -32.23 8.55 8.00
N ALA A 228 -33.04 7.53 7.69
CA ALA A 228 -34.29 7.29 8.40
C ALA A 228 -34.11 6.88 9.87
N GLN A 229 -33.03 6.16 10.17
CA GLN A 229 -32.74 5.66 11.52
C GLN A 229 -31.95 6.65 12.38
N GLY A 230 -30.97 7.33 11.81
CA GLY A 230 -30.02 8.18 12.54
C GLY A 230 -30.18 9.67 12.30
N GLY A 231 -31.09 10.09 11.42
CA GLY A 231 -31.18 11.47 10.94
C GLY A 231 -30.07 11.78 9.92
N ASN A 232 -30.10 13.03 9.44
CA ASN A 232 -29.30 13.41 8.27
C ASN A 232 -27.79 13.30 8.52
N GLU A 233 -27.27 13.81 9.61
CA GLU A 233 -25.84 13.82 9.89
C GLU A 233 -25.30 12.42 10.22
N ALA A 234 -25.92 11.70 11.15
CA ALA A 234 -25.48 10.37 11.54
C ALA A 234 -25.68 9.35 10.41
N GLY A 235 -26.77 9.47 9.66
CA GLY A 235 -27.04 8.63 8.49
C GLY A 235 -26.04 8.85 7.37
N LEU A 236 -25.68 10.11 7.10
CA LEU A 236 -24.61 10.47 6.16
C LEU A 236 -23.28 9.84 6.60
N LYS A 237 -22.87 10.06 7.86
CA LYS A 237 -21.63 9.54 8.41
C LYS A 237 -21.56 8.01 8.31
N THR A 238 -22.61 7.30 8.68
CA THR A 238 -22.70 5.84 8.61
C THR A 238 -22.59 5.34 7.17
N THR A 239 -23.24 6.02 6.24
CA THR A 239 -23.19 5.67 4.82
C THR A 239 -21.81 5.85 4.23
N LEU A 240 -21.15 6.97 4.52
CA LEU A 240 -19.78 7.24 4.08
C LEU A 240 -18.80 6.21 4.65
N LEU A 241 -18.93 5.89 5.94
CA LEU A 241 -18.12 4.81 6.54
C LEU A 241 -18.34 3.47 5.82
N GLY A 242 -19.58 3.13 5.46
CA GLY A 242 -19.87 1.92 4.70
C GLY A 242 -19.24 1.90 3.32
N ILE A 243 -19.14 3.04 2.65
CA ILE A 243 -18.43 3.16 1.35
C ILE A 243 -16.93 3.00 1.54
N TYR A 244 -16.34 3.78 2.44
CA TYR A 244 -14.88 3.83 2.64
C TYR A 244 -14.29 2.60 3.33
N LEU A 245 -15.08 1.82 4.05
CA LEU A 245 -14.69 0.56 4.68
C LEU A 245 -15.08 -0.66 3.84
N SER A 246 -15.63 -0.46 2.65
CA SER A 246 -15.89 -1.57 1.73
C SER A 246 -14.59 -2.28 1.34
N SER A 247 -14.67 -3.57 1.06
CA SER A 247 -13.50 -4.36 0.67
C SER A 247 -12.78 -3.74 -0.54
N GLU A 248 -13.51 -3.20 -1.49
CA GLU A 248 -12.95 -2.57 -2.68
C GLU A 248 -12.23 -1.25 -2.37
N ALA A 249 -12.69 -0.49 -1.39
CA ALA A 249 -12.00 0.72 -0.95
C ALA A 249 -10.76 0.43 -0.10
N VAL A 250 -10.76 -0.68 0.65
CA VAL A 250 -9.67 -1.08 1.56
C VAL A 250 -8.59 -1.88 0.84
N TYR A 251 -8.97 -2.62 -0.21
CA TYR A 251 -8.05 -3.45 -0.97
C TYR A 251 -8.00 -3.01 -2.43
N ARG A 252 -6.82 -3.05 -2.99
CA ARG A 252 -6.62 -2.96 -4.43
C ARG A 252 -6.57 -4.36 -5.00
N ILE A 253 -7.48 -4.65 -5.90
CA ILE A 253 -7.56 -5.91 -6.62
C ILE A 253 -6.88 -5.72 -7.97
N GLU A 254 -5.77 -6.42 -8.19
CA GLU A 254 -5.11 -6.52 -9.47
C GLU A 254 -5.47 -7.87 -10.07
N LEU A 255 -6.31 -7.86 -11.10
CA LEU A 255 -6.81 -9.09 -11.72
C LEU A 255 -5.71 -9.90 -12.42
N GLY A 256 -4.54 -9.27 -12.61
CA GLY A 256 -3.46 -9.89 -13.36
C GLY A 256 -3.78 -9.92 -14.87
N ARG A 257 -2.78 -10.30 -15.64
CA ARG A 257 -2.94 -10.57 -17.06
C ARG A 257 -2.73 -12.07 -17.25
N GLY A 258 -3.83 -12.79 -17.37
CA GLY A 258 -3.83 -14.19 -17.73
C GLY A 258 -3.42 -14.43 -19.17
N PRO A 259 -3.41 -15.67 -19.64
CA PRO A 259 -3.30 -15.98 -21.05
C PRO A 259 -4.30 -15.14 -21.86
N ALA A 260 -3.88 -14.65 -23.03
CA ALA A 260 -4.66 -13.70 -23.83
C ALA A 260 -6.07 -14.20 -24.23
N ASP A 261 -6.33 -15.47 -24.05
CA ASP A 261 -7.55 -16.17 -24.46
C ASP A 261 -8.60 -16.25 -23.35
N GLU A 262 -8.30 -15.76 -22.13
CA GLU A 262 -9.19 -15.87 -20.97
C GLU A 262 -9.78 -14.52 -20.49
N HIS A 263 -9.64 -13.47 -21.32
CA HIS A 263 -10.17 -12.12 -21.00
C HIS A 263 -10.96 -11.51 -22.15
#